data_870502f080961f3d00f4999b473ba56d
#
_entry.id   870502f080961f3d00f4999b473ba56d
#
_cell.length_a   1.000
_cell.length_b   1.000
_cell.length_c   1.000
_cell.angle_alpha   90.00
_cell.angle_beta   90.00
_cell.angle_gamma   90.00
#
_symmetry.space_group_name_H-M   'P 1'
#
loop_
_entity.id
_entity.type
_entity.pdbx_description
1 polymer ?
#
loop_
_entity_poly.entity_id
_entity_poly.type
_entity_poly.pdbx_seq_one_letter_code
_entity_poly.pdbx_strand_id
1 'polypeptide(L)'
;KEIKIYAKANAAELPWGEIGVDVVLECTGFYTSKAKAQAHIDAGAKKVVISAPAGNDLPTIVYNVNHEQLTKDDNIISAASCTNCLAPMAKALNDLAPIKSGIMCTIHAYTGDQMTLDGPQRKGDLRRSRAAAVNIVPNSTGAAKAIGLVIPELNGKLIGSAQRVPTPTGSTTILTAVVEGNVTKEQINAAMKAASNESFGYNEDQIVSSDIVG
;
A
#
# COMPACT_ATOMS: atom_id res chain seq x y z
N LYS A 1 -17.30 -21.16 13.89
CA LYS A 1 -17.76 -20.97 12.51
C LYS A 1 -16.91 -21.84 11.60
N GLU A 2 -17.53 -22.65 10.77
CA GLU A 2 -16.81 -23.48 9.79
C GLU A 2 -16.30 -22.62 8.64
N ILE A 3 -15.05 -22.81 8.24
CA ILE A 3 -14.42 -22.13 7.11
C ILE A 3 -13.88 -23.20 6.15
N LYS A 4 -14.27 -23.13 4.88
CA LYS A 4 -13.77 -24.03 3.84
C LYS A 4 -12.40 -23.59 3.38
N ILE A 5 -11.47 -24.53 3.27
CA ILE A 5 -10.10 -24.31 2.78
C ILE A 5 -9.91 -25.14 1.50
N TYR A 6 -9.36 -24.49 0.47
CA TYR A 6 -9.06 -25.13 -0.81
C TYR A 6 -7.54 -25.07 -1.06
N ALA A 7 -6.98 -26.18 -1.55
CA ALA A 7 -5.56 -26.31 -1.89
C ALA A 7 -5.42 -26.44 -3.42
N LYS A 8 -5.51 -25.31 -4.12
CA LYS A 8 -5.35 -25.22 -5.58
C LYS A 8 -4.24 -24.23 -5.93
N ALA A 9 -3.31 -24.64 -6.78
CA ALA A 9 -2.22 -23.79 -7.25
C ALA A 9 -2.69 -22.77 -8.31
N ASN A 10 -3.69 -23.15 -9.12
CA ASN A 10 -4.26 -22.30 -10.14
C ASN A 10 -5.60 -21.70 -9.66
N ALA A 11 -5.70 -20.40 -9.65
CA ALA A 11 -6.91 -19.70 -9.22
C ALA A 11 -8.15 -20.03 -10.09
N ALA A 12 -7.96 -20.35 -11.36
CA ALA A 12 -9.06 -20.74 -12.25
C ALA A 12 -9.73 -22.07 -11.86
N GLU A 13 -9.10 -22.87 -11.00
CA GLU A 13 -9.65 -24.15 -10.50
C GLU A 13 -10.41 -23.99 -9.17
N LEU A 14 -10.49 -22.78 -8.65
CA LEU A 14 -11.19 -22.52 -7.40
C LEU A 14 -12.71 -22.44 -7.65
N PRO A 15 -13.55 -22.97 -6.76
CA PRO A 15 -14.98 -23.09 -6.99
C PRO A 15 -15.75 -21.80 -6.63
N TRP A 16 -15.25 -20.63 -7.03
CA TRP A 16 -15.84 -19.35 -6.64
C TRP A 16 -17.28 -19.19 -7.08
N GLY A 17 -17.60 -19.63 -8.30
CA GLY A 17 -18.97 -19.59 -8.81
C GLY A 17 -19.89 -20.56 -8.09
N GLU A 18 -19.42 -21.77 -7.76
CA GLU A 18 -20.23 -22.80 -7.09
C GLU A 18 -20.63 -22.41 -5.66
N ILE A 19 -19.72 -21.70 -4.96
CA ILE A 19 -19.95 -21.27 -3.57
C ILE A 19 -20.44 -19.82 -3.47
N GLY A 20 -20.69 -19.17 -4.61
CA GLY A 20 -21.31 -17.84 -4.68
C GLY A 20 -20.41 -16.71 -4.13
N VAL A 21 -19.12 -16.70 -4.44
CA VAL A 21 -18.18 -15.68 -3.94
C VAL A 21 -18.43 -14.35 -4.64
N ASP A 22 -18.73 -13.32 -3.86
CA ASP A 22 -18.88 -11.96 -4.36
C ASP A 22 -17.54 -11.26 -4.56
N VAL A 23 -16.64 -11.35 -3.56
CA VAL A 23 -15.36 -10.66 -3.58
C VAL A 23 -14.24 -11.62 -3.20
N VAL A 24 -13.17 -11.64 -3.99
CA VAL A 24 -11.91 -12.30 -3.68
C VAL A 24 -10.88 -11.26 -3.25
N LEU A 25 -10.28 -11.46 -2.07
CA LEU A 25 -9.08 -10.73 -1.67
C LEU A 25 -7.85 -11.53 -2.13
N GLU A 26 -7.16 -11.01 -3.16
CA GLU A 26 -5.94 -11.61 -3.68
C GLU A 26 -4.73 -11.19 -2.85
N CYS A 27 -4.29 -12.07 -1.96
CA CYS A 27 -3.19 -11.81 -1.02
C CYS A 27 -1.98 -12.70 -1.23
N THR A 28 -1.93 -13.47 -2.33
CA THR A 28 -0.85 -14.45 -2.56
C THR A 28 0.44 -13.83 -3.11
N GLY A 29 0.34 -12.65 -3.73
CA GLY A 29 1.44 -11.98 -4.43
C GLY A 29 1.75 -12.56 -5.82
N PHE A 30 0.99 -13.55 -6.31
CA PHE A 30 1.18 -14.16 -7.63
C PHE A 30 0.29 -13.54 -8.72
N TYR A 31 -0.92 -13.15 -8.38
CA TYR A 31 -1.92 -12.60 -9.30
C TYR A 31 -1.94 -11.05 -9.27
N THR A 32 -0.76 -10.43 -9.27
CA THR A 32 -0.56 -8.99 -9.10
C THR A 32 -0.60 -8.22 -10.44
N SER A 33 -1.56 -8.52 -11.29
CA SER A 33 -1.90 -7.75 -12.49
C SER A 33 -3.33 -8.05 -12.91
N LYS A 34 -3.95 -7.16 -13.66
CA LYS A 34 -5.31 -7.34 -14.17
C LYS A 34 -5.46 -8.66 -14.92
N ALA A 35 -4.54 -8.93 -15.86
CA ALA A 35 -4.56 -10.14 -16.68
C ALA A 35 -4.45 -11.43 -15.85
N LYS A 36 -3.60 -11.45 -14.82
CA LYS A 36 -3.48 -12.62 -13.94
C LYS A 36 -4.69 -12.77 -13.03
N ALA A 37 -5.15 -11.69 -12.40
CA ALA A 37 -6.29 -11.71 -11.49
C ALA A 37 -7.61 -12.07 -12.19
N GLN A 38 -7.67 -11.97 -13.51
CA GLN A 38 -8.79 -12.42 -14.33
C GLN A 38 -9.14 -13.89 -14.06
N ALA A 39 -8.15 -14.74 -13.70
CA ALA A 39 -8.38 -16.14 -13.35
C ALA A 39 -9.39 -16.35 -12.21
N HIS A 40 -9.48 -15.41 -11.27
CA HIS A 40 -10.49 -15.46 -10.20
C HIS A 40 -11.90 -15.10 -10.71
N ILE A 41 -11.98 -14.17 -11.66
CA ILE A 41 -13.26 -13.83 -12.32
C ILE A 41 -13.72 -15.01 -13.17
N ASP A 42 -12.81 -15.63 -13.94
CA ASP A 42 -13.10 -16.81 -14.77
C ASP A 42 -13.55 -18.01 -13.93
N ALA A 43 -13.06 -18.11 -12.70
CA ALA A 43 -13.53 -19.09 -11.70
C ALA A 43 -14.88 -18.75 -11.06
N GLY A 44 -15.49 -17.61 -11.41
CA GLY A 44 -16.83 -17.21 -11.00
C GLY A 44 -16.92 -16.20 -9.87
N ALA A 45 -15.84 -15.58 -9.44
CA ALA A 45 -15.87 -14.44 -8.53
C ALA A 45 -16.43 -13.20 -9.24
N LYS A 46 -17.21 -12.37 -8.52
CA LYS A 46 -17.76 -11.13 -9.12
C LYS A 46 -16.76 -9.99 -9.11
N LYS A 47 -15.94 -9.90 -8.08
CA LYS A 47 -14.94 -8.83 -7.88
C LYS A 47 -13.64 -9.41 -7.33
N VAL A 48 -12.51 -8.77 -7.67
CA VAL A 48 -11.19 -9.08 -7.11
C VAL A 48 -10.53 -7.82 -6.59
N VAL A 49 -10.07 -7.86 -5.34
CA VAL A 49 -9.25 -6.82 -4.73
C VAL A 49 -7.84 -7.38 -4.55
N ILE A 50 -6.89 -6.86 -5.29
CA ILE A 50 -5.49 -7.26 -5.18
C ILE A 50 -4.85 -6.46 -4.04
N SER A 51 -4.38 -7.13 -3.00
CA SER A 51 -3.79 -6.51 -1.79
C SER A 51 -2.35 -5.99 -2.01
N ALA A 52 -2.01 -5.63 -3.24
CA ALA A 52 -0.67 -5.17 -3.64
C ALA A 52 -0.77 -4.25 -4.86
N PRO A 53 0.28 -3.46 -5.17
CA PRO A 53 0.35 -2.74 -6.45
C PRO A 53 0.28 -3.71 -7.63
N ALA A 54 -0.58 -3.44 -8.60
CA ALA A 54 -0.93 -4.39 -9.65
C ALA A 54 -0.86 -3.83 -11.09
N GLY A 55 -0.05 -2.81 -11.31
CA GLY A 55 0.10 -2.15 -12.61
C GLY A 55 -0.73 -0.87 -12.73
N ASN A 56 -0.82 -0.34 -13.96
CA ASN A 56 -1.48 0.93 -14.25
C ASN A 56 -2.73 0.76 -15.12
N ASP A 57 -3.09 -0.48 -15.42
CA ASP A 57 -4.20 -0.86 -16.29
C ASP A 57 -5.49 -1.21 -15.52
N LEU A 58 -5.49 -0.93 -14.22
CA LEU A 58 -6.62 -1.10 -13.32
C LEU A 58 -6.62 0.00 -12.25
N PRO A 59 -7.79 0.32 -11.66
CA PRO A 59 -7.86 1.32 -10.60
C PRO A 59 -6.99 0.95 -9.39
N THR A 60 -6.17 1.90 -8.93
CA THR A 60 -5.46 1.81 -7.66
C THR A 60 -6.19 2.65 -6.63
N ILE A 61 -6.71 2.02 -5.60
CA ILE A 61 -7.60 2.64 -4.63
C ILE A 61 -6.95 2.72 -3.25
N VAL A 62 -7.03 3.90 -2.68
CA VAL A 62 -6.79 4.15 -1.26
C VAL A 62 -8.10 4.63 -0.63
N TYR A 63 -8.61 3.86 0.32
CA TYR A 63 -9.88 4.17 0.99
C TYR A 63 -9.81 5.54 1.68
N ASN A 64 -10.90 6.29 1.65
CA ASN A 64 -11.00 7.67 2.11
C ASN A 64 -10.10 8.69 1.38
N VAL A 65 -9.47 8.30 0.26
CA VAL A 65 -8.72 9.24 -0.59
C VAL A 65 -9.33 9.33 -1.98
N ASN A 66 -9.50 8.18 -2.67
CA ASN A 66 -10.04 8.15 -4.03
C ASN A 66 -11.04 7.00 -4.28
N HIS A 67 -11.60 6.40 -3.22
CA HIS A 67 -12.53 5.26 -3.36
C HIS A 67 -13.84 5.64 -4.08
N GLU A 68 -14.23 6.91 -4.06
CA GLU A 68 -15.40 7.41 -4.78
C GLU A 68 -15.26 7.35 -6.30
N GLN A 69 -14.03 7.13 -6.81
CA GLN A 69 -13.79 6.92 -8.24
C GLN A 69 -14.22 5.55 -8.73
N LEU A 70 -14.48 4.60 -7.82
CA LEU A 70 -14.90 3.25 -8.18
C LEU A 70 -16.29 3.25 -8.81
N THR A 71 -16.40 2.49 -9.88
CA THR A 71 -17.64 2.24 -10.58
C THR A 71 -18.11 0.79 -10.42
N LYS A 72 -19.35 0.51 -10.81
CA LYS A 72 -19.88 -0.87 -10.79
C LYS A 72 -19.14 -1.79 -11.75
N ASP A 73 -18.51 -1.23 -12.78
CA ASP A 73 -17.83 -1.97 -13.85
C ASP A 73 -16.38 -2.33 -13.48
N ASP A 74 -15.84 -1.76 -12.40
CA ASP A 74 -14.52 -2.09 -11.88
C ASP A 74 -14.54 -3.44 -11.16
N ASN A 75 -14.24 -4.50 -11.90
CA ASN A 75 -14.26 -5.86 -11.36
C ASN A 75 -12.95 -6.30 -10.74
N ILE A 76 -11.83 -5.66 -11.10
CA ILE A 76 -10.50 -5.95 -10.55
C ILE A 76 -9.85 -4.62 -10.19
N ILE A 77 -9.46 -4.48 -8.92
CA ILE A 77 -8.81 -3.28 -8.40
C ILE A 77 -7.54 -3.62 -7.62
N SER A 78 -6.66 -2.65 -7.52
CA SER A 78 -5.46 -2.71 -6.67
C SER A 78 -5.68 -1.90 -5.40
N ALA A 79 -5.38 -2.48 -4.25
CA ALA A 79 -5.50 -1.84 -2.94
C ALA A 79 -4.21 -1.12 -2.49
N ALA A 80 -3.29 -0.85 -3.41
CA ALA A 80 -2.02 -0.18 -3.14
C ALA A 80 -1.11 -0.90 -2.12
N SER A 81 -0.16 -0.20 -1.51
CA SER A 81 0.79 -0.69 -0.51
C SER A 81 1.19 0.46 0.43
N CYS A 82 2.47 0.85 0.50
CA CYS A 82 2.91 2.02 1.27
C CYS A 82 2.21 3.33 0.84
N THR A 83 1.57 3.35 -0.32
CA THR A 83 0.71 4.44 -0.77
C THR A 83 -0.50 4.64 0.15
N ASN A 84 -0.97 3.60 0.85
CA ASN A 84 -2.06 3.71 1.83
C ASN A 84 -1.68 4.60 3.03
N CYS A 85 -0.40 4.64 3.38
CA CYS A 85 0.10 5.54 4.42
C CYS A 85 0.40 6.94 3.87
N LEU A 86 1.00 7.01 2.66
CA LEU A 86 1.42 8.27 2.05
C LEU A 86 0.23 9.11 1.56
N ALA A 87 -0.78 8.50 0.94
CA ALA A 87 -1.82 9.23 0.22
C ALA A 87 -2.71 10.10 1.13
N PRO A 88 -3.21 9.64 2.28
CA PRO A 88 -4.00 10.51 3.16
C PRO A 88 -3.21 11.72 3.64
N MET A 89 -1.97 11.52 4.06
CA MET A 89 -1.07 12.57 4.53
C MET A 89 -0.73 13.55 3.41
N ALA A 90 -0.37 13.04 2.23
CA ALA A 90 -0.04 13.87 1.07
C ALA A 90 -1.25 14.65 0.57
N LYS A 91 -2.46 14.05 0.61
CA LYS A 91 -3.71 14.74 0.26
C LYS A 91 -3.98 15.91 1.22
N ALA A 92 -3.96 15.66 2.52
CA ALA A 92 -4.21 16.70 3.52
C ALA A 92 -3.21 17.87 3.40
N LEU A 93 -1.93 17.57 3.13
CA LEU A 93 -0.92 18.60 2.90
C LEU A 93 -1.15 19.37 1.59
N ASN A 94 -1.45 18.63 0.51
CA ASN A 94 -1.66 19.23 -0.81
C ASN A 94 -2.92 20.10 -0.87
N ASP A 95 -3.96 19.71 -0.14
CA ASP A 95 -5.21 20.50 -0.01
C ASP A 95 -4.98 21.80 0.81
N LEU A 96 -4.07 21.77 1.80
CA LEU A 96 -3.68 22.95 2.56
C LEU A 96 -2.77 23.88 1.74
N ALA A 97 -1.75 23.31 1.10
CA ALA A 97 -0.77 24.04 0.31
C ALA A 97 -0.21 23.11 -0.78
N PRO A 98 -0.41 23.44 -2.07
CA PRO A 98 -0.03 22.54 -3.16
C PRO A 98 1.43 22.11 -3.10
N ILE A 99 1.67 20.79 -3.17
CA ILE A 99 3.01 20.21 -3.18
C ILE A 99 3.66 20.45 -4.54
N LYS A 100 4.85 21.07 -4.52
CA LYS A 100 5.69 21.28 -5.72
C LYS A 100 6.60 20.08 -5.98
N SER A 101 7.25 19.60 -4.94
CA SER A 101 8.15 18.44 -4.98
C SER A 101 8.30 17.85 -3.59
N GLY A 102 8.77 16.60 -3.51
CA GLY A 102 9.03 15.99 -2.22
C GLY A 102 9.76 14.67 -2.29
N ILE A 103 10.21 14.23 -1.12
CA ILE A 103 10.86 12.95 -0.90
C ILE A 103 10.07 12.22 0.19
N MET A 104 9.68 10.99 -0.09
CA MET A 104 9.14 10.10 0.94
C MET A 104 10.17 9.03 1.30
N CYS A 105 10.29 8.73 2.58
CA CYS A 105 11.04 7.59 3.06
C CYS A 105 10.13 6.72 3.94
N THR A 106 10.08 5.43 3.67
CA THR A 106 9.39 4.49 4.55
C THR A 106 10.39 3.63 5.31
N ILE A 107 10.35 3.72 6.63
CA ILE A 107 11.05 2.83 7.55
C ILE A 107 10.10 1.68 7.81
N HIS A 108 10.38 0.52 7.22
CA HIS A 108 9.40 -0.54 7.05
C HIS A 108 9.80 -1.79 7.83
N ALA A 109 8.82 -2.43 8.47
CA ALA A 109 9.01 -3.75 9.04
C ALA A 109 9.53 -4.75 7.97
N TYR A 110 10.24 -5.79 8.39
CA TYR A 110 10.57 -6.89 7.49
C TYR A 110 9.30 -7.66 7.11
N THR A 111 9.32 -8.29 5.95
CA THR A 111 8.17 -9.05 5.42
C THR A 111 8.64 -10.38 4.86
N GLY A 112 7.69 -11.31 4.65
CA GLY A 112 7.97 -12.66 4.19
C GLY A 112 8.60 -12.79 2.79
N ASP A 113 8.61 -11.70 2.01
CA ASP A 113 9.30 -11.66 0.72
C ASP A 113 10.82 -11.46 0.85
N GLN A 114 11.30 -11.05 2.03
CA GLN A 114 12.71 -11.10 2.39
C GLN A 114 13.07 -12.52 2.84
N MET A 115 14.32 -12.91 2.66
CA MET A 115 14.84 -14.08 3.36
C MET A 115 15.10 -13.67 4.80
N THR A 116 14.18 -13.97 5.72
CA THR A 116 14.24 -13.52 7.14
C THR A 116 15.48 -14.02 7.87
N LEU A 117 16.00 -15.19 7.48
CA LEU A 117 17.36 -15.64 7.76
C LEU A 117 18.23 -15.36 6.53
N ASP A 118 19.54 -15.32 6.67
CA ASP A 118 20.44 -15.24 5.51
C ASP A 118 20.20 -16.43 4.57
N GLY A 119 20.07 -16.14 3.28
CA GLY A 119 19.82 -17.18 2.29
C GLY A 119 19.59 -16.63 0.89
N PRO A 120 19.51 -17.51 -0.13
CA PRO A 120 19.34 -17.09 -1.52
C PRO A 120 17.98 -16.43 -1.75
N GLN A 121 18.00 -15.27 -2.37
CA GLN A 121 16.82 -14.50 -2.75
C GLN A 121 16.36 -14.89 -4.17
N ARG A 122 15.08 -15.20 -4.35
CA ARG A 122 14.53 -15.69 -5.62
C ARG A 122 14.69 -14.73 -6.80
N LYS A 123 14.78 -13.40 -6.52
CA LYS A 123 14.91 -12.34 -7.52
C LYS A 123 16.33 -11.77 -7.63
N GLY A 124 17.32 -12.39 -6.97
CA GLY A 124 18.72 -11.98 -7.05
C GLY A 124 19.07 -10.69 -6.29
N ASP A 125 18.18 -10.13 -5.48
CA ASP A 125 18.48 -8.96 -4.65
C ASP A 125 19.28 -9.39 -3.41
N LEU A 126 20.59 -9.21 -3.47
CA LEU A 126 21.51 -9.62 -2.39
C LEU A 126 21.30 -8.88 -1.08
N ARG A 127 20.72 -7.67 -1.10
CA ARG A 127 20.40 -6.92 0.14
C ARG A 127 19.20 -7.54 0.84
N ARG A 128 18.15 -7.89 0.08
CA ARG A 128 16.94 -8.52 0.63
C ARG A 128 17.16 -9.95 1.12
N SER A 129 18.26 -10.58 0.75
CA SER A 129 18.64 -11.92 1.21
C SER A 129 19.40 -11.95 2.55
N ARG A 130 19.69 -10.79 3.13
CA ARG A 130 20.38 -10.69 4.42
C ARG A 130 19.38 -10.83 5.57
N ALA A 131 19.86 -11.40 6.70
CA ALA A 131 19.07 -11.64 7.90
C ALA A 131 18.29 -10.38 8.34
N ALA A 132 16.97 -10.47 8.32
CA ALA A 132 16.08 -9.32 8.50
C ALA A 132 16.10 -8.76 9.94
N ALA A 133 16.32 -9.64 10.93
CA ALA A 133 16.27 -9.26 12.34
C ALA A 133 17.52 -8.52 12.85
N VAL A 134 18.58 -8.42 12.02
CA VAL A 134 19.87 -7.82 12.43
C VAL A 134 20.41 -6.78 11.46
N ASN A 135 19.66 -6.49 10.39
CA ASN A 135 20.10 -5.57 9.33
C ASN A 135 19.10 -4.46 9.07
N ILE A 136 19.60 -3.28 8.72
CA ILE A 136 18.86 -2.25 8.01
C ILE A 136 19.09 -2.53 6.52
N VAL A 137 18.02 -2.84 5.77
CA VAL A 137 18.08 -3.23 4.37
C VAL A 137 17.56 -2.10 3.49
N PRO A 138 18.43 -1.39 2.73
CA PRO A 138 17.99 -0.41 1.75
C PRO A 138 17.12 -1.09 0.68
N ASN A 139 16.00 -0.48 0.36
CA ASN A 139 15.03 -1.00 -0.58
C ASN A 139 14.41 0.13 -1.43
N SER A 140 13.94 -0.21 -2.60
CA SER A 140 13.12 0.70 -3.40
C SER A 140 11.66 0.65 -2.92
N THR A 141 10.93 1.73 -3.18
CA THR A 141 9.48 1.77 -3.00
C THR A 141 8.80 2.34 -4.25
N GLY A 142 7.72 1.69 -4.67
CA GLY A 142 6.84 2.20 -5.73
C GLY A 142 5.85 3.26 -5.26
N ALA A 143 5.74 3.52 -3.95
CA ALA A 143 4.70 4.38 -3.39
C ALA A 143 4.73 5.81 -3.94
N ALA A 144 5.92 6.39 -4.12
CA ALA A 144 6.07 7.74 -4.69
C ALA A 144 5.65 7.81 -6.17
N LYS A 145 5.79 6.73 -6.93
CA LYS A 145 5.26 6.64 -8.30
C LYS A 145 3.76 6.37 -8.32
N ALA A 146 3.30 5.50 -7.45
CA ALA A 146 1.91 5.11 -7.36
C ALA A 146 1.01 6.23 -6.82
N ILE A 147 1.56 7.24 -6.16
CA ILE A 147 0.76 8.37 -5.64
C ILE A 147 -0.01 9.09 -6.76
N GLY A 148 0.58 9.22 -7.94
CA GLY A 148 -0.05 9.84 -9.09
C GLY A 148 -1.26 9.06 -9.66
N LEU A 149 -1.40 7.76 -9.32
CA LEU A 149 -2.57 6.96 -9.66
C LEU A 149 -3.75 7.25 -8.72
N VAL A 150 -3.45 7.72 -7.52
CA VAL A 150 -4.43 7.98 -6.45
C VAL A 150 -4.76 9.47 -6.36
N ILE A 151 -3.74 10.32 -6.49
CA ILE A 151 -3.83 11.78 -6.46
C ILE A 151 -3.11 12.30 -7.73
N PRO A 152 -3.82 12.49 -8.85
CA PRO A 152 -3.22 12.83 -10.14
C PRO A 152 -2.35 14.10 -10.12
N GLU A 153 -2.68 15.06 -9.29
CA GLU A 153 -1.95 16.33 -9.13
C GLU A 153 -0.52 16.13 -8.59
N LEU A 154 -0.26 14.97 -7.94
CA LEU A 154 1.06 14.62 -7.40
C LEU A 154 1.90 13.76 -8.35
N ASN A 155 1.39 13.50 -9.56
CA ASN A 155 2.13 12.69 -10.53
C ASN A 155 3.49 13.34 -10.87
N GLY A 156 4.57 12.58 -10.66
CA GLY A 156 5.94 13.01 -10.93
C GLY A 156 6.54 13.99 -9.91
N LYS A 157 5.79 14.44 -8.90
CA LYS A 157 6.29 15.39 -7.90
C LYS A 157 7.03 14.74 -6.73
N LEU A 158 6.84 13.46 -6.50
CA LEU A 158 7.45 12.74 -5.38
C LEU A 158 8.45 11.68 -5.84
N ILE A 159 9.56 11.57 -5.13
CA ILE A 159 10.47 10.43 -5.19
C ILE A 159 10.46 9.67 -3.87
N GLY A 160 10.84 8.40 -3.88
CA GLY A 160 10.74 7.58 -2.67
C GLY A 160 11.86 6.58 -2.48
N SER A 161 12.16 6.33 -1.22
CA SER A 161 13.07 5.27 -0.75
C SER A 161 12.44 4.48 0.37
N ALA A 162 13.00 3.31 0.66
CA ALA A 162 12.57 2.48 1.78
C ALA A 162 13.78 1.91 2.53
N GLN A 163 13.62 1.73 3.82
CA GLN A 163 14.56 1.02 4.68
C GLN A 163 13.79 -0.08 5.42
N ARG A 164 14.15 -1.35 5.19
CA ARG A 164 13.63 -2.45 5.99
C ARG A 164 14.44 -2.53 7.28
N VAL A 165 13.74 -2.60 8.41
CA VAL A 165 14.36 -2.58 9.75
C VAL A 165 13.95 -3.81 10.55
N PRO A 166 14.68 -4.16 11.63
CA PRO A 166 14.40 -5.30 12.50
C PRO A 166 13.14 -5.10 13.37
N THR A 167 12.01 -4.87 12.73
CA THR A 167 10.70 -4.70 13.37
C THR A 167 9.70 -5.63 12.69
N PRO A 168 8.92 -6.43 13.44
CA PRO A 168 8.07 -7.48 12.85
C PRO A 168 6.83 -6.93 12.15
N THR A 169 6.34 -5.75 12.53
CA THR A 169 5.13 -5.17 11.97
C THR A 169 5.14 -3.64 12.05
N GLY A 170 4.30 -3.01 11.21
CA GLY A 170 4.19 -1.57 11.13
C GLY A 170 5.25 -0.91 10.23
N SER A 171 5.08 0.38 9.99
CA SER A 171 6.02 1.21 9.20
C SER A 171 5.87 2.66 9.61
N THR A 172 6.96 3.41 9.53
CA THR A 172 6.94 4.86 9.64
C THR A 172 7.20 5.47 8.29
N THR A 173 6.29 6.30 7.79
CA THR A 173 6.49 7.05 6.54
C THR A 173 6.80 8.51 6.86
N ILE A 174 7.92 8.99 6.33
CA ILE A 174 8.35 10.38 6.44
C ILE A 174 8.14 11.03 5.08
N LEU A 175 7.38 12.12 5.04
CA LEU A 175 7.21 12.96 3.86
C LEU A 175 7.92 14.30 4.10
N THR A 176 8.93 14.61 3.30
CA THR A 176 9.56 15.92 3.24
C THR A 176 9.13 16.57 1.94
N ALA A 177 8.44 17.70 2.00
CA ALA A 177 7.85 18.33 0.82
C ALA A 177 8.15 19.82 0.76
N VAL A 178 8.31 20.33 -0.48
CA VAL A 178 8.27 21.73 -0.80
C VAL A 178 6.87 22.05 -1.27
N VAL A 179 6.21 23.00 -0.60
CA VAL A 179 4.85 23.40 -0.91
C VAL A 179 4.79 24.84 -1.45
N GLU A 180 3.65 25.26 -1.95
CA GLU A 180 3.41 26.65 -2.34
C GLU A 180 3.12 27.50 -1.12
N GLY A 181 3.60 28.75 -1.14
CA GLY A 181 3.41 29.70 -0.05
C GLY A 181 4.21 29.33 1.22
N ASN A 182 3.76 29.88 2.33
CA ASN A 182 4.34 29.64 3.65
C ASN A 182 3.27 29.01 4.54
N VAL A 183 3.60 27.86 5.14
CA VAL A 183 2.73 27.16 6.09
C VAL A 183 3.45 27.02 7.42
N THR A 184 2.72 27.11 8.52
CA THR A 184 3.25 26.89 9.86
C THR A 184 3.00 25.45 10.31
N LYS A 185 3.75 25.02 11.32
CA LYS A 185 3.54 23.71 11.97
C LYS A 185 2.09 23.54 12.44
N GLU A 186 1.55 24.59 13.04
CA GLU A 186 0.19 24.59 13.60
C GLU A 186 -0.86 24.42 12.51
N GLN A 187 -0.66 25.05 11.35
CA GLN A 187 -1.56 24.91 10.18
C GLN A 187 -1.51 23.49 9.63
N ILE A 188 -0.30 22.90 9.52
CA ILE A 188 -0.13 21.52 9.05
C ILE A 188 -0.80 20.54 10.02
N ASN A 189 -0.54 20.66 11.32
CA ASN A 189 -1.15 19.81 12.34
C ASN A 189 -2.69 19.93 12.35
N ALA A 190 -3.20 21.13 12.21
CA ALA A 190 -4.64 21.38 12.12
C ALA A 190 -5.26 20.72 10.88
N ALA A 191 -4.59 20.80 9.72
CA ALA A 191 -5.03 20.14 8.49
C ALA A 191 -5.04 18.61 8.62
N MET A 192 -3.98 18.02 9.21
CA MET A 192 -3.91 16.57 9.45
C MET A 192 -5.01 16.10 10.40
N LYS A 193 -5.25 16.88 11.48
CA LYS A 193 -6.31 16.59 12.45
C LYS A 193 -7.70 16.71 11.81
N ALA A 194 -7.93 17.71 10.98
CA ALA A 194 -9.20 17.88 10.26
C ALA A 194 -9.45 16.79 9.22
N ALA A 195 -8.39 16.22 8.63
CA ALA A 195 -8.48 15.14 7.67
C ALA A 195 -8.63 13.75 8.33
N SER A 196 -8.61 13.66 9.66
CA SER A 196 -8.75 12.40 10.38
C SER A 196 -10.10 11.74 10.10
N ASN A 197 -10.06 10.41 9.95
CA ASN A 197 -11.22 9.58 9.73
C ASN A 197 -10.93 8.16 10.26
N GLU A 198 -11.79 7.19 9.99
CA GLU A 198 -11.64 5.80 10.46
C GLU A 198 -10.38 5.08 9.94
N SER A 199 -9.78 5.54 8.83
CA SER A 199 -8.56 4.96 8.23
C SER A 199 -7.33 5.85 8.36
N PHE A 200 -7.48 7.08 8.83
CA PHE A 200 -6.41 8.06 9.02
C PHE A 200 -6.57 8.77 10.35
N GLY A 201 -5.93 8.25 11.39
CA GLY A 201 -5.93 8.82 12.72
C GLY A 201 -4.90 9.95 12.90
N TYR A 202 -5.17 10.86 13.84
CA TYR A 202 -4.26 11.90 14.29
C TYR A 202 -3.92 11.69 15.77
N ASN A 203 -2.64 11.80 16.12
CA ASN A 203 -2.16 11.64 17.49
C ASN A 203 -1.06 12.66 17.79
N GLU A 204 -1.02 13.19 19.02
CA GLU A 204 0.00 14.12 19.54
C GLU A 204 0.85 13.48 20.66
N ASP A 205 0.56 12.24 21.04
CA ASP A 205 1.29 11.54 22.09
C ASP A 205 2.68 11.08 21.59
N GLN A 206 3.57 10.82 22.52
CA GLN A 206 4.93 10.32 22.25
C GLN A 206 4.89 8.82 22.02
N ILE A 207 4.35 8.40 20.87
CA ILE A 207 4.17 7.00 20.49
C ILE A 207 5.38 6.41 19.76
N VAL A 208 5.50 5.08 19.84
CA VAL A 208 6.41 4.26 19.03
C VAL A 208 5.63 3.24 18.21
N SER A 209 6.29 2.54 17.28
CA SER A 209 5.60 1.64 16.34
C SER A 209 4.80 0.51 17.01
N SER A 210 5.18 0.07 18.20
CA SER A 210 4.42 -0.95 18.94
C SER A 210 3.10 -0.45 19.52
N ASP A 211 2.95 0.87 19.72
CA ASP A 211 1.74 1.44 20.31
C ASP A 211 0.55 1.47 19.32
N ILE A 212 0.83 1.28 18.04
CA ILE A 212 -0.18 1.26 16.97
C ILE A 212 -0.40 -0.14 16.39
N VAL A 213 0.08 -1.18 17.07
CA VAL A 213 -0.14 -2.58 16.69
C VAL A 213 -1.33 -3.14 17.43
N GLY A 214 -2.34 -3.66 16.70
CA GLY A 214 -3.51 -4.30 17.31
C GLY A 214 -4.79 -4.05 16.55
#